data_e6cc026707de8386b11511f8d0e7fa93
#
_entry.id   e6cc026707de8386b11511f8d0e7fa93
#
_cell.length_a   1.000
_cell.length_b   1.000
_cell.length_c   1.000
_cell.angle_alpha   90.00
_cell.angle_beta   90.00
_cell.angle_gamma   90.00
#
_symmetry.space_group_name_H-M   'P 1'
#
loop_
_entity.id
_entity.type
_entity.pdbx_description
1 polymer ?
#
loop_
_entity_poly.entity_id
_entity_poly.type
_entity_poly.pdbx_seq_one_letter_code
_entity_poly.pdbx_strand_id
1 'polypeptide(L)'
;MRDGIEVIYQATLLNGQFIGHADFLRKVPRPSTLGNWSYEVLDTKLARSTKAKFIIQLGFYSALVAKVQDVEPLLMHVVLGNQTEDAFRCADYSRYLNFVSQRLLERVSKKSVETYPDPCEKCDLCK
;
A
#
# COMPACT_ATOMS: atom_id res chain seq x y z
N MET A 1 10.29 -13.83 -1.55
CA MET A 1 10.70 -13.15 -0.30
C MET A 1 11.64 -14.02 0.55
N ARG A 2 11.34 -15.28 0.75
CA ARG A 2 12.16 -16.19 1.60
C ARG A 2 13.58 -16.40 1.08
N ASP A 3 13.79 -16.35 -0.22
CA ASP A 3 15.10 -16.58 -0.86
C ASP A 3 15.98 -15.30 -0.90
N GLY A 4 15.52 -14.20 -0.32
CA GLY A 4 16.29 -12.96 -0.24
C GLY A 4 16.60 -12.30 -1.58
N ILE A 5 15.72 -12.44 -2.56
CA ILE A 5 15.86 -11.81 -3.89
C ILE A 5 15.84 -10.28 -3.74
N GLU A 6 16.73 -9.58 -4.41
CA GLU A 6 16.91 -8.13 -4.27
C GLU A 6 15.66 -7.31 -4.65
N VAL A 7 15.01 -7.68 -5.74
CA VAL A 7 13.80 -7.02 -6.23
C VAL A 7 12.80 -8.08 -6.69
N ILE A 8 11.56 -7.96 -6.22
CA ILE A 8 10.45 -8.82 -6.64
C ILE A 8 9.46 -7.96 -7.42
N TYR A 9 9.15 -8.38 -8.64
CA TYR A 9 8.20 -7.73 -9.52
C TYR A 9 6.82 -8.38 -9.43
N GLN A 10 5.75 -7.56 -9.39
CA GLN A 10 4.35 -8.01 -9.38
C GLN A 10 4.05 -9.00 -8.23
N ALA A 11 4.44 -8.62 -7.01
CA ALA A 11 4.19 -9.46 -5.85
C ALA A 11 2.70 -9.46 -5.48
N THR A 12 2.12 -10.67 -5.42
CA THR A 12 0.77 -10.85 -4.89
C THR A 12 0.82 -11.05 -3.38
N LEU A 13 0.13 -10.19 -2.65
CA LEU A 13 0.08 -10.18 -1.20
C LEU A 13 -1.36 -10.48 -0.75
N LEU A 14 -1.52 -11.40 0.18
CA LEU A 14 -2.82 -11.80 0.68
C LEU A 14 -2.82 -11.81 2.21
N ASN A 15 -3.82 -11.20 2.82
CA ASN A 15 -4.07 -11.29 4.25
C ASN A 15 -5.57 -11.24 4.54
N GLY A 16 -6.15 -12.39 4.88
CA GLY A 16 -7.58 -12.50 5.17
C GLY A 16 -8.44 -12.04 3.98
N GLN A 17 -9.18 -10.95 4.16
CA GLN A 17 -10.08 -10.38 3.15
C GLN A 17 -9.38 -9.42 2.18
N PHE A 18 -8.10 -9.12 2.41
CA PHE A 18 -7.35 -8.18 1.58
C PHE A 18 -6.39 -8.91 0.65
N ILE A 19 -6.39 -8.49 -0.60
CA ILE A 19 -5.43 -8.89 -1.61
C ILE A 19 -4.83 -7.65 -2.26
N GLY A 20 -3.53 -7.67 -2.51
CA GLY A 20 -2.84 -6.58 -3.18
C GLY A 20 -1.79 -7.10 -4.16
N HIS A 21 -1.55 -6.33 -5.21
CA HIS A 21 -0.50 -6.59 -6.20
C HIS A 21 0.46 -5.41 -6.17
N ALA A 22 1.57 -5.56 -5.47
CA ALA A 22 2.61 -4.53 -5.43
C ALA A 22 3.45 -4.59 -6.72
N ASP A 23 3.72 -3.44 -7.31
CA ASP A 23 4.56 -3.37 -8.52
C ASP A 23 5.94 -3.95 -8.23
N PHE A 24 6.58 -3.50 -7.15
CA PHE A 24 7.88 -3.98 -6.73
C PHE A 24 7.98 -4.12 -5.21
N LEU A 25 8.71 -5.14 -4.78
CA LEU A 25 9.23 -5.24 -3.42
C LEU A 25 10.75 -5.15 -3.50
N ARG A 26 11.34 -4.22 -2.75
CA ARG A 26 12.79 -4.01 -2.69
C ARG A 26 13.32 -4.50 -1.36
N LYS A 27 14.33 -5.36 -1.41
CA LYS A 27 15.02 -5.87 -0.23
C LYS A 27 15.82 -4.77 0.47
N VAL A 28 15.74 -4.75 1.78
CA VAL A 28 16.50 -3.84 2.65
C VAL A 28 17.20 -4.62 3.76
N PRO A 29 18.38 -4.15 4.25
CA PRO A 29 19.19 -4.86 5.25
C PRO A 29 18.62 -4.65 6.67
N ARG A 30 17.36 -5.01 6.87
CA ARG A 30 16.69 -4.95 8.17
C ARG A 30 16.16 -6.33 8.52
N PRO A 31 16.59 -6.92 9.66
CA PRO A 31 16.15 -8.25 10.07
C PRO A 31 14.63 -8.37 10.18
N SER A 32 14.11 -9.52 9.79
CA SER A 32 12.71 -9.89 9.90
C SER A 32 12.58 -11.40 10.12
N THR A 33 11.38 -11.95 10.12
CA THR A 33 11.17 -13.41 10.15
C THR A 33 11.68 -14.12 8.91
N LEU A 34 12.00 -13.39 7.84
CA LEU A 34 12.58 -13.94 6.61
C LEU A 34 14.07 -14.21 6.73
N GLY A 35 14.80 -13.52 7.61
CA GLY A 35 16.24 -13.57 7.78
C GLY A 35 16.82 -12.20 8.15
N ASN A 36 18.06 -11.93 7.72
CA ASN A 36 18.73 -10.65 7.96
C ASN A 36 18.28 -9.54 6.98
N TRP A 37 17.12 -9.67 6.41
CA TRP A 37 16.53 -8.74 5.46
C TRP A 37 15.02 -8.61 5.67
N SER A 38 14.47 -7.56 5.11
CA SER A 38 13.04 -7.35 4.95
C SER A 38 12.76 -6.69 3.60
N TYR A 39 11.51 -6.37 3.32
CA TYR A 39 11.09 -5.75 2.07
C TYR A 39 10.32 -4.47 2.31
N GLU A 40 10.51 -3.52 1.42
CA GLU A 40 9.75 -2.30 1.30
C GLU A 40 9.03 -2.26 -0.04
N VAL A 41 7.84 -1.65 -0.05
CA VAL A 41 7.00 -1.54 -1.24
C VAL A 41 7.45 -0.34 -2.07
N LEU A 42 7.57 -0.55 -3.37
CA LEU A 42 7.83 0.48 -4.35
C LEU A 42 6.80 0.37 -5.47
N ASP A 43 6.19 1.50 -5.82
CA ASP A 43 5.17 1.59 -6.86
C ASP A 43 5.55 2.66 -7.89
N THR A 44 5.16 2.45 -9.14
CA THR A 44 5.47 3.37 -10.24
C THR A 44 4.23 4.13 -10.68
N LYS A 45 4.36 5.42 -10.89
CA LYS A 45 3.25 6.30 -11.32
C LYS A 45 3.71 7.24 -12.43
N LEU A 46 2.89 7.40 -13.45
CA LEU A 46 3.15 8.36 -14.53
C LEU A 46 2.99 9.83 -14.10
N ALA A 47 2.38 10.08 -12.95
CA ALA A 47 2.21 11.42 -12.40
C ALA A 47 3.56 12.11 -12.13
N ARG A 48 3.57 13.45 -12.17
CA ARG A 48 4.76 14.26 -11.89
C ARG A 48 4.95 14.61 -10.42
N SER A 49 3.92 14.35 -9.61
CA SER A 49 3.93 14.58 -8.15
C SER A 49 3.18 13.49 -7.42
N THR A 50 3.56 13.22 -6.18
CA THR A 50 2.87 12.25 -5.33
C THR A 50 1.50 12.77 -4.93
N LYS A 51 0.48 11.91 -5.05
CA LYS A 51 -0.90 12.17 -4.65
C LYS A 51 -1.27 11.33 -3.43
N ALA A 52 -2.18 11.85 -2.60
CA ALA A 52 -2.63 11.16 -1.38
C ALA A 52 -3.08 9.70 -1.64
N LYS A 53 -3.79 9.46 -2.74
CA LYS A 53 -4.23 8.11 -3.11
C LYS A 53 -3.08 7.11 -3.34
N PHE A 54 -1.92 7.58 -3.77
CA PHE A 54 -0.73 6.72 -3.94
C PHE A 54 -0.18 6.27 -2.59
N ILE A 55 -0.15 7.19 -1.63
CA ILE A 55 0.30 6.91 -0.25
C ILE A 55 -0.64 5.91 0.41
N ILE A 56 -1.95 6.06 0.23
CA ILE A 56 -2.95 5.11 0.77
C ILE A 56 -2.74 3.71 0.18
N GLN A 57 -2.56 3.60 -1.13
CA GLN A 57 -2.30 2.32 -1.81
C GLN A 57 -1.03 1.65 -1.30
N LEU A 58 0.07 2.41 -1.24
CA LEU A 58 1.36 1.92 -0.75
C LEU A 58 1.31 1.52 0.73
N GLY A 59 0.61 2.29 1.55
CA GLY A 59 0.42 1.96 2.96
C GLY A 59 -0.36 0.67 3.14
N PHE A 60 -1.36 0.41 2.31
CA PHE A 60 -2.10 -0.85 2.27
C PHE A 60 -1.17 -2.03 1.93
N TYR A 61 -0.37 -1.89 0.88
CA TYR A 61 0.59 -2.93 0.49
C TYR A 61 1.67 -3.13 1.56
N SER A 62 2.14 -2.06 2.18
CA SER A 62 3.11 -2.14 3.28
C SER A 62 2.55 -2.90 4.49
N ALA A 63 1.26 -2.72 4.81
CA ALA A 63 0.59 -3.49 5.85
C ALA A 63 0.49 -4.99 5.51
N LEU A 64 0.25 -5.33 4.24
CA LEU A 64 0.25 -6.72 3.78
C LEU A 64 1.66 -7.34 3.85
N VAL A 65 2.69 -6.60 3.45
CA VAL A 65 4.09 -7.03 3.57
C VAL A 65 4.48 -7.25 5.03
N ALA A 66 4.05 -6.34 5.93
CA ALA A 66 4.29 -6.48 7.37
C ALA A 66 3.78 -7.81 7.94
N LYS A 67 2.64 -8.30 7.45
CA LYS A 67 2.09 -9.61 7.86
C LYS A 67 2.92 -10.80 7.39
N VAL A 68 3.54 -10.68 6.21
CA VAL A 68 4.39 -11.75 5.66
C VAL A 68 5.73 -11.84 6.39
N GLN A 69 6.32 -10.70 6.73
CA GLN A 69 7.66 -10.62 7.31
C GLN A 69 7.70 -10.35 8.82
N ASP A 70 6.52 -10.17 9.43
CA ASP A 70 6.31 -9.87 10.87
C ASP A 70 7.09 -8.64 11.36
N VAL A 71 7.38 -7.73 10.44
CA VAL A 71 8.03 -6.44 10.69
C VAL A 71 7.43 -5.40 9.75
N GLU A 72 6.96 -4.28 10.31
CA GLU A 72 6.45 -3.17 9.50
C GLU A 72 7.59 -2.55 8.69
N PRO A 73 7.42 -2.35 7.36
CA PRO A 73 8.38 -1.60 6.56
C PRO A 73 8.61 -0.20 7.13
N LEU A 74 9.85 0.27 7.10
CA LEU A 74 10.15 1.64 7.55
C LEU A 74 9.65 2.67 6.54
N LEU A 75 9.92 2.41 5.27
CA LEU A 75 9.59 3.30 4.17
C LEU A 75 8.73 2.60 3.13
N MET A 76 8.01 3.40 2.38
CA MET A 76 7.32 3.05 1.15
C MET A 76 7.67 4.08 0.09
N HIS A 77 7.76 3.67 -1.17
CA HIS A 77 8.37 4.45 -2.23
C HIS A 77 7.46 4.63 -3.44
N VAL A 78 7.45 5.82 -4.00
CA VAL A 78 6.79 6.14 -5.28
C VAL A 78 7.84 6.57 -6.28
N VAL A 79 7.94 5.90 -7.41
CA VAL A 79 8.73 6.37 -8.56
C VAL A 79 7.80 7.09 -9.53
N LEU A 80 8.04 8.37 -9.71
CA LEU A 80 7.22 9.24 -10.55
C LEU A 80 7.64 9.21 -12.02
N GLY A 81 6.79 9.73 -12.90
CA GLY A 81 7.05 9.76 -14.34
C GLY A 81 8.28 10.59 -14.76
N ASN A 82 8.74 11.49 -13.91
CA ASN A 82 9.99 12.23 -14.08
C ASN A 82 11.23 11.51 -13.52
N GLN A 83 11.09 10.21 -13.17
CA GLN A 83 12.12 9.35 -12.61
C GLN A 83 12.60 9.75 -11.20
N THR A 84 11.89 10.64 -10.51
CA THR A 84 12.16 10.92 -9.09
C THR A 84 11.52 9.87 -8.21
N GLU A 85 12.21 9.50 -7.13
CA GLU A 85 11.71 8.59 -6.10
C GLU A 85 11.39 9.38 -4.83
N ASP A 86 10.11 9.36 -4.44
CA ASP A 86 9.65 9.91 -3.17
C ASP A 86 9.52 8.78 -2.15
N ALA A 87 10.08 8.96 -0.97
CA ALA A 87 10.00 8.01 0.14
C ALA A 87 9.16 8.56 1.29
N PHE A 88 8.31 7.72 1.86
CA PHE A 88 7.41 8.07 2.97
C PHE A 88 7.58 7.07 4.11
N ARG A 89 7.55 7.55 5.34
CA ARG A 89 7.60 6.70 6.52
C ARG A 89 6.24 6.04 6.74
N CYS A 90 6.21 4.71 6.79
CA CYS A 90 4.98 3.96 7.02
C CYS A 90 4.32 4.34 8.35
N ALA A 91 5.10 4.57 9.40
CA ALA A 91 4.59 4.93 10.73
C ALA A 91 3.77 6.23 10.74
N ASP A 92 4.05 7.17 9.83
CA ASP A 92 3.33 8.45 9.78
C ASP A 92 1.88 8.29 9.30
N TYR A 93 1.58 7.21 8.59
CA TYR A 93 0.28 6.96 7.97
C TYR A 93 -0.46 5.75 8.55
N SER A 94 0.18 4.91 9.33
CA SER A 94 -0.36 3.62 9.79
C SER A 94 -1.66 3.78 10.59
N ARG A 95 -1.75 4.78 11.44
CA ARG A 95 -2.97 5.05 12.24
C ARG A 95 -4.17 5.38 11.34
N TYR A 96 -3.97 6.24 10.36
CA TYR A 96 -5.02 6.62 9.39
C TYR A 96 -5.43 5.43 8.52
N LEU A 97 -4.47 4.66 8.05
CA LEU A 97 -4.72 3.47 7.23
C LEU A 97 -5.49 2.39 8.00
N ASN A 98 -5.16 2.17 9.27
CA ASN A 98 -5.91 1.26 10.13
C ASN A 98 -7.37 1.72 10.29
N PHE A 99 -7.58 3.00 10.51
CA PHE A 99 -8.93 3.58 10.61
C PHE A 99 -9.73 3.37 9.32
N VAL A 100 -9.15 3.68 8.16
CA VAL A 100 -9.81 3.51 6.85
C VAL A 100 -10.11 2.03 6.59
N SER A 101 -9.16 1.14 6.88
CA SER A 101 -9.33 -0.31 6.71
C SER A 101 -10.47 -0.87 7.54
N GLN A 102 -10.55 -0.49 8.81
CA GLN A 102 -11.63 -0.90 9.70
C GLN A 102 -12.99 -0.40 9.21
N ARG A 103 -13.07 0.85 8.79
CA ARG A 103 -14.30 1.42 8.23
C ARG A 103 -14.74 0.71 6.97
N LEU A 104 -13.81 0.34 6.11
CA LEU A 104 -14.12 -0.45 4.91
C LEU A 104 -14.66 -1.83 5.28
N LEU A 105 -13.99 -2.55 6.17
CA LEU A 105 -14.44 -3.88 6.62
C LEU A 105 -15.81 -3.85 7.27
N GLU A 106 -16.10 -2.86 8.12
CA GLU A 106 -17.43 -2.67 8.72
C GLU A 106 -18.51 -2.49 7.65
N ARG A 107 -18.20 -1.72 6.59
CA ARG A 107 -19.16 -1.48 5.49
C ARG A 107 -19.40 -2.71 4.65
N VAL A 108 -18.35 -3.42 4.22
CA VAL A 108 -18.49 -4.61 3.36
C VAL A 108 -19.06 -5.82 4.10
N SER A 109 -19.02 -5.85 5.43
CA SER A 109 -19.62 -6.92 6.23
C SER A 109 -21.12 -6.74 6.46
N LYS A 110 -21.67 -5.57 6.21
CA LYS A 110 -23.12 -5.28 6.36
C LYS A 110 -23.90 -5.73 5.12
N LYS A 111 -25.09 -6.31 5.35
CA LYS A 111 -25.98 -6.74 4.24
C LYS A 111 -26.58 -5.58 3.44
N SER A 112 -26.75 -4.42 4.06
CA SER A 112 -27.18 -3.19 3.39
C SER A 112 -26.42 -2.00 3.95
N VAL A 113 -25.94 -1.13 3.08
CA VAL A 113 -25.21 0.08 3.46
C VAL A 113 -25.83 1.25 2.71
N GLU A 114 -26.32 2.23 3.45
CA GLU A 114 -26.70 3.52 2.86
C GLU A 114 -25.44 4.36 2.67
N THR A 115 -25.13 4.69 1.43
CA THR A 115 -24.05 5.59 1.08
C THR A 115 -24.59 6.69 0.17
N TYR A 116 -24.15 7.91 0.42
CA TYR A 116 -24.37 9.00 -0.50
C TYR A 116 -23.13 9.15 -1.38
N PRO A 117 -23.31 9.21 -2.72
CA PRO A 117 -22.19 9.50 -3.61
C PRO A 117 -21.72 10.95 -3.38
N ASP A 118 -20.42 11.14 -3.28
CA ASP A 118 -19.85 12.48 -3.29
C ASP A 118 -19.92 13.07 -4.71
N PRO A 119 -20.54 14.24 -4.89
CA PRO A 119 -20.56 14.90 -6.19
C PRO A 119 -19.15 15.18 -6.69
N CYS A 120 -18.88 14.90 -7.94
CA CYS A 120 -17.60 15.23 -8.54
C CYS A 120 -17.77 15.80 -9.95
N GLU A 121 -16.89 16.72 -10.33
CA GLU A 121 -16.94 17.38 -11.64
C GLU A 121 -16.72 16.42 -12.83
N LYS A 122 -16.19 15.24 -12.57
CA LYS A 122 -15.92 14.22 -13.59
C LYS A 122 -17.05 13.24 -13.81
N CYS A 123 -18.09 13.30 -12.98
CA CYS A 123 -19.25 12.42 -13.07
C CYS A 123 -20.37 13.11 -13.84
N ASP A 124 -20.78 12.54 -14.99
CA ASP A 124 -21.83 13.14 -15.81
C ASP A 124 -23.20 13.19 -15.10
N LEU A 125 -23.41 12.33 -14.10
CA LEU A 125 -24.62 12.36 -13.26
C LEU A 125 -24.57 13.44 -12.17
N CYS A 126 -23.38 13.98 -11.86
CA CYS A 126 -23.19 14.99 -10.82
C CYS A 126 -23.10 16.43 -11.37
N LYS A 127 -23.11 16.57 -12.68
CA LYS A 127 -23.07 17.88 -13.36
C LYS A 127 -24.43 18.56 -13.35
#